data_d2572cb8cfc2455f9780f71211213a08
#
_entry.id   d2572cb8cfc2455f9780f71211213a08
#
_cell.length_a   1.000
_cell.length_b   1.000
_cell.length_c   1.000
_cell.angle_alpha   90.00
_cell.angle_beta   90.00
_cell.angle_gamma   90.00
#
_symmetry.space_group_name_H-M   'P 1'
#
loop_
_entity.id
_entity.type
_entity.pdbx_description
1 polymer ?
#
loop_
_entity_poly.entity_id
_entity_poly.type
_entity_poly.pdbx_seq_one_letter_code
_entity_poly.pdbx_strand_id
1 'polypeptide(L)'
;TSSSIFNSYLPLAISKTKKKFREMLENGEVEERYYYKQNSYMYKDLKKAITSSDTAYQWRRVYVRENKSNECPTLTANMGTGGHNVPLIKDGLGIRKLTPRECLNFQGFPKSFKFPDDMPVSQRYKQAGNAVTVTLIKKIAGIISYSLD
;
A
#
# COMPACT_ATOMS: atom_id res chain seq x y z
N THR A 1 -16.47 -32.96 7.06
CA THR A 1 -16.11 -32.21 8.30
C THR A 1 -15.78 -30.76 7.97
N SER A 2 -15.99 -29.84 8.90
CA SER A 2 -15.72 -28.39 8.74
C SER A 2 -14.30 -28.11 8.23
N SER A 3 -13.31 -28.88 8.69
CA SER A 3 -11.91 -28.77 8.26
C SER A 3 -11.72 -29.05 6.76
N SER A 4 -12.44 -30.02 6.19
CA SER A 4 -12.32 -30.34 4.75
C SER A 4 -12.96 -29.27 3.88
N ILE A 5 -14.07 -28.69 4.31
CA ILE A 5 -14.73 -27.57 3.64
C ILE A 5 -13.81 -26.36 3.61
N PHE A 6 -13.25 -25.95 4.75
CA PHE A 6 -12.32 -24.84 4.85
C PHE A 6 -11.15 -24.99 3.88
N ASN A 7 -10.49 -26.16 3.87
CA ASN A 7 -9.34 -26.40 3.01
C ASN A 7 -9.67 -26.36 1.51
N SER A 8 -10.88 -26.76 1.10
CA SER A 8 -11.29 -26.73 -0.30
C SER A 8 -11.56 -25.31 -0.82
N TYR A 9 -12.02 -24.39 0.04
CA TYR A 9 -12.33 -23.02 -0.35
C TYR A 9 -11.16 -22.03 -0.14
N LEU A 10 -10.16 -22.36 0.67
CA LEU A 10 -9.02 -21.48 0.96
C LEU A 10 -8.31 -20.96 -0.30
N PRO A 11 -8.02 -21.75 -1.34
CA PRO A 11 -7.41 -21.26 -2.58
C PRO A 11 -8.21 -20.17 -3.28
N LEU A 12 -9.56 -20.21 -3.21
CA LEU A 12 -10.44 -19.19 -3.80
C LEU A 12 -10.35 -17.84 -3.08
N ALA A 13 -10.05 -17.85 -1.78
CA ALA A 13 -9.85 -16.63 -1.01
C ALA A 13 -8.61 -15.85 -1.43
N ILE A 14 -7.62 -16.54 -2.00
CA ILE A 14 -6.31 -15.97 -2.39
C ILE A 14 -6.35 -15.41 -3.83
N SER A 15 -7.48 -15.52 -4.54
CA SER A 15 -7.60 -15.01 -5.91
C SER A 15 -7.31 -13.49 -5.95
N LYS A 16 -6.43 -13.07 -6.87
CA LYS A 16 -6.02 -11.68 -7.05
C LYS A 16 -7.21 -10.80 -7.47
N THR A 17 -7.40 -9.69 -6.79
CA THR A 17 -8.30 -8.62 -7.26
C THR A 17 -7.62 -7.87 -8.41
N LYS A 18 -8.32 -7.69 -9.52
CA LYS A 18 -7.78 -7.03 -10.73
C LYS A 18 -7.93 -5.49 -10.71
N LYS A 19 -7.82 -4.85 -9.56
CA LYS A 19 -7.85 -3.38 -9.52
C LYS A 19 -6.56 -2.81 -10.09
N LYS A 20 -6.67 -1.80 -10.94
CA LYS A 20 -5.50 -1.11 -11.49
C LYS A 20 -4.78 -0.32 -10.40
N PHE A 21 -3.47 -0.27 -10.47
CA PHE A 21 -2.62 0.44 -9.50
C PHE A 21 -3.09 1.89 -9.26
N ARG A 22 -3.36 2.63 -10.33
CA ARG A 22 -3.79 4.03 -10.26
C ARG A 22 -5.13 4.25 -9.55
N GLU A 23 -6.01 3.26 -9.56
CA GLU A 23 -7.31 3.36 -8.88
C GLU A 23 -7.19 3.40 -7.35
N MET A 24 -6.01 3.03 -6.83
CA MET A 24 -5.70 3.06 -5.41
C MET A 24 -5.13 4.40 -4.95
N LEU A 25 -4.70 5.24 -5.89
CA LEU A 25 -4.14 6.55 -5.59
C LEU A 25 -5.25 7.56 -5.30
N GLU A 26 -4.92 8.59 -4.53
CA GLU A 26 -5.84 9.70 -4.27
C GLU A 26 -6.02 10.56 -5.52
N ASN A 27 -7.27 10.94 -5.78
CA ASN A 27 -7.62 11.88 -6.84
C ASN A 27 -7.61 13.29 -6.25
N GLY A 28 -6.62 14.10 -6.58
CA GLY A 28 -6.51 15.46 -6.12
C GLY A 28 -5.11 15.88 -5.70
N GLU A 29 -5.00 17.05 -5.11
CA GLU A 29 -3.74 17.57 -4.62
C GLU A 29 -3.28 16.79 -3.38
N VAL A 30 -2.06 16.27 -3.46
CA VAL A 30 -1.38 15.63 -2.34
C VAL A 30 -0.44 16.64 -1.70
N GLU A 31 -0.43 16.68 -0.37
CA GLU A 31 0.40 17.63 0.39
C GLU A 31 1.88 17.55 0.01
N GLU A 32 2.53 18.72 -0.07
CA GLU A 32 3.95 18.85 -0.45
C GLU A 32 4.90 17.98 0.39
N ARG A 33 4.55 17.70 1.64
CA ARG A 33 5.36 16.88 2.55
C ARG A 33 5.64 15.46 2.05
N TYR A 34 4.83 14.95 1.13
CA TYR A 34 5.01 13.61 0.57
C TYR A 34 5.97 13.59 -0.60
N TYR A 35 6.26 14.75 -1.23
CA TYR A 35 7.13 14.85 -2.39
C TYR A 35 8.60 14.96 -2.01
N TYR A 36 9.45 14.34 -2.84
CA TYR A 36 10.90 14.51 -2.74
C TYR A 36 11.34 15.78 -3.45
N LYS A 37 12.03 16.66 -2.70
CA LYS A 37 12.59 17.91 -3.23
C LYS A 37 13.87 17.64 -4.00
N GLN A 38 14.16 18.46 -5.02
CA GLN A 38 15.34 18.31 -5.87
C GLN A 38 16.68 18.41 -5.11
N ASN A 39 16.69 19.08 -3.98
CA ASN A 39 17.85 19.19 -3.09
C ASN A 39 18.05 18.00 -2.14
N SER A 40 17.13 17.04 -2.13
CA SER A 40 17.29 15.80 -1.34
C SER A 40 18.47 15.00 -1.89
N TYR A 41 19.34 14.49 -1.01
CA TYR A 41 20.52 13.72 -1.41
C TYR A 41 20.21 12.50 -2.30
N MET A 42 19.02 11.90 -2.14
CA MET A 42 18.56 10.75 -2.92
C MET A 42 17.91 11.11 -4.24
N TYR A 43 17.56 12.39 -4.47
CA TYR A 43 16.68 12.78 -5.58
C TYR A 43 17.24 12.39 -6.95
N LYS A 44 18.55 12.47 -7.13
CA LYS A 44 19.21 12.08 -8.40
C LYS A 44 18.99 10.61 -8.71
N ASP A 45 19.15 9.72 -7.73
CA ASP A 45 18.97 8.28 -7.90
C ASP A 45 17.50 7.93 -8.10
N LEU A 46 16.60 8.59 -7.35
CA LEU A 46 15.17 8.43 -7.53
C LEU A 46 14.74 8.86 -8.93
N LYS A 47 15.19 10.02 -9.41
CA LYS A 47 14.84 10.53 -10.75
C LYS A 47 15.33 9.63 -11.85
N LYS A 48 16.52 9.01 -11.71
CA LYS A 48 17.08 8.08 -12.66
C LYS A 48 16.30 6.76 -12.73
N ALA A 49 15.85 6.25 -11.59
CA ALA A 49 15.25 4.93 -11.49
C ALA A 49 13.71 4.94 -11.64
N ILE A 50 13.04 6.00 -11.18
CA ILE A 50 11.57 6.11 -11.20
C ILE A 50 11.13 6.75 -12.52
N THR A 51 10.85 5.92 -13.50
CA THR A 51 10.49 6.34 -14.86
C THR A 51 8.99 6.20 -15.15
N SER A 52 8.35 5.15 -14.65
CA SER A 52 6.92 4.87 -14.86
C SER A 52 6.05 5.48 -13.76
N SER A 53 4.84 5.89 -14.13
CA SER A 53 3.78 6.33 -13.20
C SER A 53 2.75 5.25 -12.92
N ASP A 54 2.90 4.05 -13.47
CA ASP A 54 1.91 2.96 -13.36
C ASP A 54 2.31 1.86 -12.37
N THR A 55 3.40 2.08 -11.65
CA THR A 55 3.93 1.11 -10.68
C THR A 55 4.48 1.79 -9.44
N ALA A 56 4.70 0.99 -8.38
CA ALA A 56 5.37 1.43 -7.18
C ALA A 56 6.86 1.09 -7.20
N TYR A 57 7.61 1.87 -6.45
CA TYR A 57 9.05 1.69 -6.25
C TYR A 57 9.36 1.59 -4.76
N GLN A 58 10.49 0.99 -4.44
CA GLN A 58 11.02 0.94 -3.08
C GLN A 58 12.48 1.36 -3.07
N TRP A 59 12.84 2.24 -2.14
CA TRP A 59 14.24 2.48 -1.83
C TRP A 59 14.81 1.31 -1.02
N ARG A 60 15.86 0.68 -1.53
CA ARG A 60 16.53 -0.47 -0.91
C ARG A 60 17.98 -0.11 -0.60
N ARG A 61 18.21 0.58 0.53
CA ARG A 61 19.53 1.00 1.03
C ARG A 61 20.38 1.76 0.01
N VAL A 62 20.76 1.13 -1.10
CA VAL A 62 21.68 1.67 -2.13
C VAL A 62 21.09 1.75 -3.54
N TYR A 63 19.87 1.26 -3.75
CA TYR A 63 19.21 1.31 -5.07
C TYR A 63 17.70 1.44 -4.95
N VAL A 64 17.07 1.83 -6.04
CA VAL A 64 15.61 1.87 -6.18
C VAL A 64 15.15 0.60 -6.90
N ARG A 65 14.25 -0.12 -6.27
CA ARG A 65 13.62 -1.30 -6.86
C ARG A 65 12.27 -0.92 -7.43
N GLU A 66 12.04 -1.22 -8.72
CA GLU A 66 10.74 -1.18 -9.34
C GLU A 66 9.94 -2.43 -8.99
N ASN A 67 8.65 -2.27 -8.70
CA ASN A 67 7.74 -3.40 -8.49
C ASN A 67 7.03 -3.76 -9.80
N LYS A 68 7.65 -4.62 -10.60
CA LYS A 68 7.25 -4.93 -11.98
C LYS A 68 5.86 -5.56 -12.15
N SER A 69 5.25 -6.07 -11.07
CA SER A 69 3.93 -6.69 -11.13
C SER A 69 2.77 -5.69 -11.05
N ASN A 70 3.03 -4.40 -11.04
CA ASN A 70 2.04 -3.34 -10.80
C ASN A 70 1.24 -3.54 -9.49
N GLU A 71 1.86 -4.22 -8.52
CA GLU A 71 1.30 -4.48 -7.20
C GLU A 71 1.98 -3.56 -6.18
N CYS A 72 1.26 -3.22 -5.13
CA CYS A 72 1.87 -2.52 -4.00
C CYS A 72 2.81 -3.46 -3.26
N PRO A 73 4.04 -3.04 -2.96
CA PRO A 73 4.92 -3.81 -2.08
C PRO A 73 4.29 -4.00 -0.69
N THR A 74 4.73 -5.00 0.03
CA THR A 74 4.28 -5.23 1.41
C THR A 74 4.45 -3.97 2.25
N LEU A 75 3.35 -3.48 2.79
CA LEU A 75 3.30 -2.36 3.72
C LEU A 75 3.67 -2.86 5.11
N THR A 76 4.50 -2.12 5.82
CA THR A 76 4.99 -2.52 7.14
C THR A 76 4.87 -1.37 8.15
N ALA A 77 4.77 -1.70 9.44
CA ALA A 77 4.73 -0.72 10.52
C ALA A 77 5.94 0.24 10.52
N ASN A 78 7.07 -0.21 9.97
CA ASN A 78 8.29 0.61 9.86
C ASN A 78 8.12 1.85 8.97
N MET A 79 7.07 1.93 8.16
CA MET A 79 6.72 3.16 7.44
C MET A 79 6.52 4.36 8.39
N GLY A 80 6.09 4.11 9.62
CA GLY A 80 5.87 5.14 10.64
C GLY A 80 7.13 5.60 11.37
N THR A 81 8.27 4.93 11.21
CA THR A 81 9.52 5.27 11.92
C THR A 81 10.36 6.33 11.19
N GLY A 82 9.84 6.87 10.10
CA GLY A 82 10.63 7.71 9.19
C GLY A 82 11.48 6.88 8.24
N GLY A 83 12.35 7.54 7.48
CA GLY A 83 13.20 6.85 6.51
C GLY A 83 12.47 6.45 5.22
N HIS A 84 12.96 5.41 4.55
CA HIS A 84 12.62 5.10 3.16
C HIS A 84 11.75 3.85 2.99
N ASN A 85 11.00 3.50 4.02
CA ASN A 85 10.18 2.27 4.03
C ASN A 85 8.82 2.43 3.33
N VAL A 86 8.38 3.68 3.10
CA VAL A 86 7.13 3.95 2.39
C VAL A 86 7.36 3.74 0.89
N PRO A 87 6.47 3.02 0.19
CA PRO A 87 6.57 2.89 -1.25
C PRO A 87 6.53 4.25 -1.96
N LEU A 88 7.27 4.34 -3.06
CA LEU A 88 7.41 5.54 -3.88
C LEU A 88 6.63 5.39 -5.16
N ILE A 89 6.11 6.51 -5.66
CA ILE A 89 5.43 6.60 -6.95
C ILE A 89 5.85 7.87 -7.68
N LYS A 90 5.54 7.92 -8.96
CA LYS A 90 5.63 9.12 -9.79
C LYS A 90 4.24 9.55 -10.23
N ASP A 91 3.93 10.82 -10.07
CA ASP A 91 2.71 11.44 -10.61
C ASP A 91 3.04 12.66 -11.47
N GLY A 92 2.02 13.46 -11.82
CA GLY A 92 2.18 14.65 -12.67
C GLY A 92 3.04 15.75 -12.04
N LEU A 93 3.16 15.79 -10.70
CA LEU A 93 3.91 16.81 -9.97
C LEU A 93 5.34 16.35 -9.61
N GLY A 94 5.58 15.04 -9.55
CA GLY A 94 6.92 14.55 -9.24
C GLY A 94 6.97 13.16 -8.62
N ILE A 95 8.06 12.93 -7.87
CA ILE A 95 8.29 11.69 -7.14
C ILE A 95 7.86 11.89 -5.70
N ARG A 96 7.03 11.00 -5.19
CA ARG A 96 6.52 11.08 -3.83
C ARG A 96 6.34 9.72 -3.16
N LYS A 97 6.15 9.76 -1.87
CA LYS A 97 5.70 8.61 -1.07
C LYS A 97 4.21 8.39 -1.28
N LEU A 98 3.74 7.15 -1.15
CA LEU A 98 2.31 6.91 -0.94
C LEU A 98 1.85 7.64 0.31
N THR A 99 0.65 8.23 0.26
CA THR A 99 0.02 8.78 1.48
C THR A 99 -0.46 7.66 2.40
N PRO A 100 -0.71 7.92 3.69
CA PRO A 100 -1.33 6.93 4.57
C PRO A 100 -2.69 6.46 4.06
N ARG A 101 -3.46 7.35 3.41
CA ARG A 101 -4.76 6.99 2.80
C ARG A 101 -4.59 6.02 1.64
N GLU A 102 -3.63 6.26 0.77
CA GLU A 102 -3.30 5.35 -0.33
C GLU A 102 -2.83 3.98 0.19
N CYS A 103 -2.04 3.95 1.26
CA CYS A 103 -1.66 2.70 1.93
C CYS A 103 -2.91 1.91 2.39
N LEU A 104 -3.91 2.57 2.98
CA LEU A 104 -5.18 1.93 3.33
C LEU A 104 -5.98 1.48 2.10
N ASN A 105 -5.96 2.25 1.01
CA ASN A 105 -6.62 1.85 -0.24
C ASN A 105 -6.04 0.53 -0.77
N PHE A 106 -4.70 0.38 -0.76
CA PHE A 106 -4.04 -0.87 -1.13
C PHE A 106 -4.36 -2.02 -0.19
N GLN A 107 -4.63 -1.75 1.09
CA GLN A 107 -5.12 -2.74 2.05
C GLN A 107 -6.62 -3.04 1.90
N GLY A 108 -7.33 -2.34 1.00
CA GLY A 108 -8.74 -2.57 0.74
C GLY A 108 -9.71 -1.94 1.74
N PHE A 109 -9.26 -0.96 2.52
CA PHE A 109 -10.16 -0.21 3.42
C PHE A 109 -11.16 0.62 2.63
N PRO A 110 -12.42 0.73 3.11
CA PRO A 110 -13.43 1.55 2.44
C PRO A 110 -13.08 3.04 2.52
N LYS A 111 -13.56 3.83 1.56
CA LYS A 111 -13.34 5.29 1.53
C LYS A 111 -13.91 6.02 2.75
N SER A 112 -14.92 5.43 3.40
CA SER A 112 -15.53 5.94 4.64
C SER A 112 -14.62 5.81 5.87
N PHE A 113 -13.62 4.92 5.84
CA PHE A 113 -12.65 4.81 6.93
C PHE A 113 -11.72 6.03 6.92
N LYS A 114 -11.68 6.75 8.02
CA LYS A 114 -10.82 7.93 8.20
C LYS A 114 -9.92 7.74 9.41
N PHE A 115 -8.71 8.26 9.34
CA PHE A 115 -7.89 8.43 10.54
C PHE A 115 -8.46 9.59 11.38
N PRO A 116 -8.31 9.58 12.70
CA PRO A 116 -8.53 10.77 13.52
C PRO A 116 -7.71 11.96 13.02
N ASP A 117 -8.29 13.16 13.05
CA ASP A 117 -7.65 14.35 12.48
C ASP A 117 -6.36 14.75 13.22
N ASP A 118 -6.33 14.54 14.53
CA ASP A 118 -5.20 14.80 15.42
C ASP A 118 -4.10 13.73 15.39
N MET A 119 -4.33 12.61 14.65
CA MET A 119 -3.36 11.52 14.59
C MET A 119 -2.13 11.92 13.78
N PRO A 120 -0.90 11.82 14.36
CA PRO A 120 0.34 12.07 13.63
C PRO A 120 0.49 11.18 12.39
N VAL A 121 1.07 11.73 11.31
CA VAL A 121 1.26 11.00 10.04
C VAL A 121 2.07 9.70 10.23
N SER A 122 3.06 9.72 11.12
CA SER A 122 3.85 8.53 11.48
C SER A 122 2.98 7.41 12.04
N GLN A 123 2.01 7.74 12.90
CA GLN A 123 1.07 6.77 13.46
C GLN A 123 0.09 6.25 12.40
N ARG A 124 -0.38 7.12 11.49
CA ARG A 124 -1.22 6.71 10.36
C ARG A 124 -0.50 5.68 9.49
N TYR A 125 0.79 5.89 9.16
CA TYR A 125 1.60 4.91 8.44
C TYR A 125 1.80 3.61 9.22
N LYS A 126 2.07 3.70 10.53
CA LYS A 126 2.24 2.53 11.40
C LYS A 126 0.98 1.67 11.42
N GLN A 127 -0.19 2.29 11.56
CA GLN A 127 -1.47 1.59 11.54
C GLN A 127 -1.74 0.94 10.18
N ALA A 128 -1.53 1.68 9.07
CA ALA A 128 -1.71 1.13 7.73
C ALA A 128 -0.77 -0.06 7.47
N GLY A 129 0.47 -0.02 7.98
CA GLY A 129 1.43 -1.10 7.85
C GLY A 129 1.17 -2.31 8.73
N ASN A 130 0.52 -2.12 9.90
CA ASN A 130 0.08 -3.21 10.77
C ASN A 130 -1.26 -3.82 10.34
N ALA A 131 -1.98 -3.14 9.46
CA ALA A 131 -3.27 -3.63 8.99
C ALA A 131 -3.11 -4.86 8.10
N VAL A 132 -4.14 -5.70 8.11
CA VAL A 132 -4.27 -6.82 7.17
C VAL A 132 -5.13 -6.42 5.99
N THR A 133 -4.94 -7.06 4.84
CA THR A 133 -5.74 -6.81 3.64
C THR A 133 -7.20 -7.17 3.87
N VAL A 134 -8.05 -6.17 3.94
CA VAL A 134 -9.48 -6.29 4.33
C VAL A 134 -10.21 -7.25 3.41
N THR A 135 -9.99 -7.17 2.09
CA THR A 135 -10.64 -8.05 1.11
C THR A 135 -10.27 -9.52 1.30
N LEU A 136 -9.03 -9.81 1.69
CA LEU A 136 -8.58 -11.18 1.98
C LEU A 136 -9.23 -11.70 3.26
N ILE A 137 -9.16 -10.92 4.35
CA ILE A 137 -9.73 -11.33 5.63
C ILE A 137 -11.25 -11.51 5.54
N LYS A 138 -11.94 -10.64 4.79
CA LYS A 138 -13.38 -10.81 4.56
C LYS A 138 -13.71 -12.15 3.88
N LYS A 139 -12.92 -12.57 2.89
CA LYS A 139 -13.10 -13.88 2.23
C LYS A 139 -12.83 -15.03 3.19
N ILE A 140 -11.73 -14.97 3.94
CA ILE A 140 -11.38 -16.01 4.93
C ILE A 140 -12.48 -16.12 6.00
N ALA A 141 -12.93 -15.00 6.55
CA ALA A 141 -14.02 -14.99 7.53
C ALA A 141 -15.33 -15.59 6.98
N GLY A 142 -15.66 -15.28 5.72
CA GLY A 142 -16.82 -15.89 5.06
C GLY A 142 -16.71 -17.42 4.92
N ILE A 143 -15.51 -17.93 4.58
CA ILE A 143 -15.27 -19.38 4.51
C ILE A 143 -15.37 -20.03 5.89
N ILE A 144 -14.83 -19.40 6.91
CA ILE A 144 -14.92 -19.90 8.29
C ILE A 144 -16.38 -19.95 8.73
N SER A 145 -17.15 -18.87 8.53
CA SER A 145 -18.58 -18.85 8.86
C SER A 145 -19.33 -19.99 8.17
N TYR A 146 -19.16 -20.13 6.86
CA TYR A 146 -19.79 -21.23 6.09
C TYR A 146 -19.38 -22.64 6.56
N SER A 147 -18.19 -22.79 7.11
CA SER A 147 -17.69 -24.09 7.59
C SER A 147 -18.17 -24.45 8.99
N LEU A 148 -18.76 -23.50 9.72
CA LEU A 148 -19.27 -23.70 11.09
C LEU A 148 -20.78 -23.97 11.11
N ASP A 149 -21.50 -23.56 10.05
CA ASP A 149 -22.91 -23.90 9.82
C ASP A 149 -23.05 -25.34 9.24
#